data_8313dc4d334dc09eb3c7855cc924c39c
#
_entry.id   8313dc4d334dc09eb3c7855cc924c39c
#
_cell.length_a   1.000
_cell.length_b   1.000
_cell.length_c   1.000
_cell.angle_alpha   90.00
_cell.angle_beta   90.00
_cell.angle_gamma   90.00
#
_symmetry.space_group_name_H-M   'P 1'
#
loop_
_entity.id
_entity.type
_entity.pdbx_description
1 polymer ?
#
loop_
_entity_poly.entity_id
_entity_poly.type
_entity_poly.pdbx_seq_one_letter_code
_entity_poly.pdbx_strand_id
1 'polypeptide(L)'
;SLISLQKQNSILTGEHDGISWLPDVAFRVGEFGRLEFTHQEQDYYMQWMPPSLINMQSSPEYLLAQMEYAGVDRAVLQHDRVYGHLDDFLGECIKKYPNKLVGLAQVQEWRAGEPEQLDRLKYQVLEQGFRGVYFSTGGFFHVDFNMGVNDSSLDSFWSLVEELNIPVHWYAGEYRNPMMEIYLRELEDFDIWAKSHQNITSVLTHGLNNISMLRGQPDSVRYQLPEVMVRLLKNENWSIELMLHLMASDTPYPPYNSNLDKLVEDLINEIGIEKLMWGSDMPCCERTLSYKQSLVLYKEKCEFLTQDQRDLITGGNLEKLYPL
;
A
#
# COMPACT_ATOMS: atom_id res chain seq x y z
N SER A 1 10.29 5.42 -15.73
CA SER A 1 10.56 6.25 -16.94
C SER A 1 9.44 6.12 -17.95
N LEU A 2 9.01 7.23 -18.53
CA LEU A 2 8.01 7.25 -19.60
C LEU A 2 8.65 6.79 -20.91
N ILE A 3 8.01 5.88 -21.62
CA ILE A 3 8.48 5.35 -22.89
C ILE A 3 7.41 5.62 -23.96
N SER A 4 7.81 6.25 -25.04
CA SER A 4 6.94 6.42 -26.21
C SER A 4 6.59 5.07 -26.82
N LEU A 5 5.33 4.85 -27.19
CA LEU A 5 4.85 3.60 -27.80
C LEU A 5 3.95 3.85 -29.00
N GLN A 6 3.69 2.78 -29.72
CA GLN A 6 2.67 2.80 -30.76
C GLN A 6 1.29 2.94 -30.13
N LYS A 7 0.45 3.73 -30.78
CA LYS A 7 -0.91 3.98 -30.32
C LYS A 7 -1.73 2.70 -30.34
N GLN A 8 -2.29 2.34 -29.22
CA GLN A 8 -3.19 1.19 -29.07
C GLN A 8 -4.60 1.67 -28.75
N ASN A 9 -5.60 0.94 -29.20
CA ASN A 9 -7.00 1.22 -28.91
C ASN A 9 -7.42 0.60 -27.57
N SER A 10 -6.71 0.96 -26.52
CA SER A 10 -7.02 0.52 -25.16
C SER A 10 -7.99 1.49 -24.51
N ILE A 11 -8.96 0.97 -23.78
CA ILE A 11 -9.96 1.74 -23.06
C ILE A 11 -9.84 1.35 -21.60
N LEU A 12 -9.73 2.35 -20.71
CA LEU A 12 -9.90 2.14 -19.28
C LEU A 12 -11.35 1.68 -19.04
N THR A 13 -11.48 0.60 -18.29
CA THR A 13 -12.77 0.11 -17.85
C THR A 13 -13.07 0.67 -16.47
N GLY A 14 -14.11 1.47 -16.34
CA GLY A 14 -14.53 2.10 -15.10
C GLY A 14 -14.02 3.52 -14.90
N GLU A 15 -14.52 4.16 -13.87
CA GLU A 15 -14.04 5.46 -13.41
C GLU A 15 -12.75 5.27 -12.60
N HIS A 16 -11.78 6.15 -12.79
CA HIS A 16 -10.56 6.21 -12.00
C HIS A 16 -10.25 7.65 -11.65
N ASP A 17 -9.61 7.84 -10.50
CA ASP A 17 -9.40 9.17 -9.93
C ASP A 17 -8.03 9.80 -10.29
N GLY A 18 -7.27 9.16 -11.17
CA GLY A 18 -5.98 9.66 -11.63
C GLY A 18 -4.80 9.35 -10.69
N ILE A 19 -3.66 9.91 -11.03
CA ILE A 19 -2.42 9.76 -10.25
C ILE A 19 -1.88 11.15 -9.91
N SER A 20 -1.52 11.38 -8.66
CA SER A 20 -1.09 12.68 -8.12
C SER A 20 0.07 13.36 -8.87
N TRP A 21 1.03 12.57 -9.38
CA TRP A 21 2.20 13.09 -10.11
C TRP A 21 1.98 13.25 -11.62
N LEU A 22 0.82 12.82 -12.14
CA LEU A 22 0.35 13.06 -13.51
C LEU A 22 -1.15 13.43 -13.52
N PRO A 23 -1.54 14.54 -12.87
CA PRO A 23 -2.95 14.86 -12.60
C PRO A 23 -3.76 15.20 -13.86
N ASP A 24 -3.09 15.68 -14.92
CA ASP A 24 -3.75 16.15 -16.16
C ASP A 24 -3.77 15.06 -17.24
N VAL A 25 -3.50 13.81 -16.87
CA VAL A 25 -3.37 12.71 -17.81
C VAL A 25 -4.45 11.66 -17.57
N ALA A 26 -5.25 11.38 -18.61
CA ALA A 26 -6.18 10.27 -18.62
C ALA A 26 -5.43 8.97 -18.99
N PHE A 27 -5.44 8.01 -18.08
CA PHE A 27 -4.82 6.71 -18.30
C PHE A 27 -5.77 5.76 -19.02
N ARG A 28 -5.18 4.85 -19.77
CA ARG A 28 -5.84 3.73 -20.43
C ARG A 28 -5.14 2.44 -20.05
N VAL A 29 -5.91 1.38 -19.89
CA VAL A 29 -5.35 0.04 -19.76
C VAL A 29 -4.78 -0.38 -21.11
N GLY A 30 -3.47 -0.65 -21.12
CA GLY A 30 -2.76 -1.23 -22.25
C GLY A 30 -2.58 -2.74 -22.09
N GLU A 31 -2.01 -3.36 -23.09
CA GLU A 31 -1.65 -4.78 -23.01
C GLU A 31 -0.36 -4.98 -22.20
N PHE A 32 -0.21 -6.20 -21.69
CA PHE A 32 1.01 -6.63 -20.97
C PHE A 32 1.39 -5.77 -19.76
N GLY A 33 0.39 -5.43 -18.95
CA GLY A 33 0.60 -4.72 -17.70
C GLY A 33 0.93 -3.23 -17.83
N ARG A 34 0.61 -2.61 -18.97
CA ARG A 34 0.91 -1.21 -19.23
C ARG A 34 -0.26 -0.29 -18.86
N LEU A 35 0.05 0.85 -18.26
CA LEU A 35 -0.81 2.03 -18.28
C LEU A 35 -0.36 2.93 -19.42
N GLU A 36 -1.26 3.24 -20.33
CA GLU A 36 -1.03 4.08 -21.51
C GLU A 36 -1.68 5.44 -21.32
N PHE A 37 -1.11 6.47 -21.90
CA PHE A 37 -1.66 7.82 -21.87
C PHE A 37 -1.09 8.68 -22.98
N THR A 38 -1.78 9.78 -23.27
CA THR A 38 -1.33 10.78 -24.22
C THR A 38 -0.99 12.07 -23.44
N HIS A 39 0.19 12.59 -23.67
CA HIS A 39 0.62 13.87 -23.10
C HIS A 39 1.28 14.71 -24.21
N GLN A 40 0.86 15.97 -24.37
CA GLN A 40 1.35 16.87 -25.42
C GLN A 40 1.34 16.22 -26.83
N GLU A 41 0.22 15.62 -27.20
CA GLU A 41 -0.02 14.95 -28.49
C GLU A 41 0.87 13.73 -28.76
N GLN A 42 1.62 13.25 -27.76
CA GLN A 42 2.45 12.06 -27.87
C GLN A 42 1.92 10.95 -26.96
N ASP A 43 1.93 9.71 -27.47
CA ASP A 43 1.52 8.54 -26.71
C ASP A 43 2.68 7.97 -25.89
N TYR A 44 2.40 7.62 -24.64
CA TYR A 44 3.33 7.08 -23.67
C TYR A 44 2.73 5.86 -22.97
N TYR A 45 3.59 5.08 -22.31
CA TYR A 45 3.17 4.08 -21.36
C TYR A 45 4.09 4.01 -20.16
N MET A 46 3.52 3.45 -19.08
CA MET A 46 4.28 2.96 -17.93
C MET A 46 4.10 1.45 -17.83
N GLN A 47 5.17 0.72 -17.51
CA GLN A 47 5.05 -0.67 -17.10
C GLN A 47 4.60 -0.68 -15.63
N TRP A 48 3.29 -0.72 -15.44
CA TRP A 48 2.67 -0.60 -14.12
C TRP A 48 2.54 -1.95 -13.42
N MET A 49 2.12 -2.96 -14.17
CA MET A 49 1.98 -4.35 -13.74
C MET A 49 3.00 -5.25 -14.45
N PRO A 50 3.21 -6.49 -14.01
CA PRO A 50 4.07 -7.42 -14.72
C PRO A 50 3.53 -7.71 -16.14
N PRO A 51 4.42 -7.89 -17.14
CA PRO A 51 3.99 -8.17 -18.53
C PRO A 51 3.19 -9.47 -18.68
N SER A 52 3.22 -10.36 -17.71
CA SER A 52 2.39 -11.58 -17.68
C SER A 52 0.90 -11.30 -17.57
N LEU A 53 0.52 -10.12 -17.07
CA LEU A 53 -0.88 -9.66 -17.00
C LEU A 53 -1.25 -8.98 -18.32
N ILE A 54 -1.79 -9.72 -19.28
CA ILE A 54 -2.07 -9.25 -20.63
C ILE A 54 -2.99 -8.02 -20.64
N ASN A 55 -4.01 -8.01 -19.77
CA ASN A 55 -5.04 -6.97 -19.70
C ASN A 55 -5.16 -6.34 -18.30
N MET A 56 -4.09 -6.32 -17.53
CA MET A 56 -4.04 -5.86 -16.13
C MET A 56 -4.97 -6.62 -15.15
N GLN A 57 -5.55 -7.72 -15.56
CA GLN A 57 -6.43 -8.52 -14.69
C GLN A 57 -5.60 -9.49 -13.84
N SER A 58 -5.76 -9.38 -12.53
CA SER A 58 -5.26 -10.35 -11.57
C SER A 58 -6.47 -10.94 -10.84
N SER A 59 -6.85 -12.17 -11.21
CA SER A 59 -8.01 -12.81 -10.59
C SER A 59 -7.72 -13.26 -9.16
N PRO A 60 -8.74 -13.39 -8.29
CA PRO A 60 -8.55 -13.91 -6.96
C PRO A 60 -8.00 -15.35 -6.98
N GLU A 61 -8.34 -16.17 -7.97
CA GLU A 61 -7.80 -17.53 -8.13
C GLU A 61 -6.30 -17.52 -8.40
N TYR A 62 -5.81 -16.54 -9.17
CA TYR A 62 -4.38 -16.37 -9.40
C TYR A 62 -3.65 -16.03 -8.09
N LEU A 63 -4.18 -15.07 -7.33
CA LEU A 63 -3.62 -14.74 -6.02
C LEU A 63 -3.61 -15.96 -5.08
N LEU A 64 -4.71 -16.70 -5.00
CA LEU A 64 -4.81 -17.88 -4.16
C LEU A 64 -3.80 -18.98 -4.55
N ALA A 65 -3.58 -19.19 -5.85
CA ALA A 65 -2.55 -20.13 -6.31
C ALA A 65 -1.13 -19.68 -5.92
N GLN A 66 -0.84 -18.38 -6.00
CA GLN A 66 0.45 -17.82 -5.54
C GLN A 66 0.62 -17.95 -4.02
N MET A 67 -0.45 -17.71 -3.26
CA MET A 67 -0.48 -17.87 -1.81
C MET A 67 -0.21 -19.33 -1.42
N GLU A 68 -0.91 -20.28 -2.05
CA GLU A 68 -0.70 -21.72 -1.81
C GLU A 68 0.74 -22.12 -2.11
N TYR A 69 1.29 -21.70 -3.25
CA TYR A 69 2.68 -21.99 -3.63
C TYR A 69 3.71 -21.38 -2.67
N ALA A 70 3.41 -20.23 -2.08
CA ALA A 70 4.29 -19.54 -1.14
C ALA A 70 4.10 -19.99 0.33
N GLY A 71 3.03 -20.72 0.64
CA GLY A 71 2.65 -21.10 2.01
C GLY A 71 2.08 -19.92 2.79
N VAL A 72 1.24 -19.12 2.14
CA VAL A 72 0.51 -17.99 2.74
C VAL A 72 -0.96 -18.37 2.89
N ASP A 73 -1.50 -18.24 4.09
CA ASP A 73 -2.85 -18.68 4.41
C ASP A 73 -3.93 -17.67 4.05
N ARG A 74 -3.64 -16.36 4.27
CA ARG A 74 -4.61 -15.26 4.12
C ARG A 74 -3.93 -14.04 3.53
N ALA A 75 -4.71 -13.22 2.82
CA ALA A 75 -4.26 -11.94 2.28
C ALA A 75 -5.24 -10.81 2.59
N VAL A 76 -4.72 -9.62 2.84
CA VAL A 76 -5.48 -8.37 2.86
C VAL A 76 -5.41 -7.76 1.48
N LEU A 77 -6.59 -7.51 0.89
CA LEU A 77 -6.74 -6.90 -0.42
C LEU A 77 -6.87 -5.38 -0.24
N GLN A 78 -5.92 -4.68 -0.79
CA GLN A 78 -5.98 -3.23 -0.94
C GLN A 78 -5.90 -2.87 -2.42
N HIS A 79 -6.50 -1.76 -2.81
CA HIS A 79 -6.39 -1.26 -4.17
C HIS A 79 -6.26 0.26 -4.16
N ASP A 80 -5.60 0.78 -5.15
CA ASP A 80 -5.47 2.21 -5.35
C ASP A 80 -6.54 2.71 -6.33
N ARG A 81 -6.95 3.97 -6.19
CA ARG A 81 -7.92 4.64 -7.05
C ARG A 81 -7.54 4.65 -8.55
N VAL A 82 -6.25 4.51 -8.87
CA VAL A 82 -5.79 4.41 -10.26
C VAL A 82 -6.42 3.23 -11.03
N TYR A 83 -6.92 2.23 -10.31
CA TYR A 83 -7.61 1.08 -10.90
C TYR A 83 -9.12 1.29 -11.03
N GLY A 84 -9.65 2.43 -10.59
CA GLY A 84 -11.07 2.72 -10.54
C GLY A 84 -11.78 2.14 -9.32
N HIS A 85 -13.11 2.11 -9.38
CA HIS A 85 -13.95 1.62 -8.29
C HIS A 85 -14.10 0.10 -8.36
N LEU A 86 -13.41 -0.62 -7.48
CA LEU A 86 -13.38 -2.08 -7.43
C LEU A 86 -14.17 -2.68 -6.27
N ASP A 87 -14.99 -1.89 -5.58
CA ASP A 87 -15.70 -2.31 -4.35
C ASP A 87 -16.54 -3.57 -4.56
N ASP A 88 -17.36 -3.60 -5.61
CA ASP A 88 -18.22 -4.75 -5.90
C ASP A 88 -17.39 -6.00 -6.24
N PHE A 89 -16.36 -5.84 -7.06
CA PHE A 89 -15.46 -6.94 -7.41
C PHE A 89 -14.75 -7.50 -6.17
N LEU A 90 -14.20 -6.64 -5.32
CA LEU A 90 -13.53 -7.08 -4.10
C LEU A 90 -14.52 -7.67 -3.10
N GLY A 91 -15.73 -7.09 -2.98
CA GLY A 91 -16.80 -7.64 -2.15
C GLY A 91 -17.20 -9.06 -2.58
N GLU A 92 -17.29 -9.33 -3.89
CA GLU A 92 -17.50 -10.68 -4.41
C GLU A 92 -16.35 -11.63 -4.09
N CYS A 93 -15.11 -11.16 -4.21
CA CYS A 93 -13.90 -11.94 -3.85
C CYS A 93 -13.94 -12.36 -2.37
N ILE A 94 -14.24 -11.44 -1.47
CA ILE A 94 -14.32 -11.70 -0.03
C ILE A 94 -15.43 -12.70 0.28
N LYS A 95 -16.62 -12.52 -0.30
CA LYS A 95 -17.74 -13.43 -0.14
C LYS A 95 -17.43 -14.85 -0.65
N LYS A 96 -16.67 -14.94 -1.74
CA LYS A 96 -16.28 -16.23 -2.33
C LYS A 96 -15.20 -16.95 -1.52
N TYR A 97 -14.29 -16.20 -0.90
CA TYR A 97 -13.14 -16.75 -0.18
C TYR A 97 -12.98 -16.14 1.24
N PRO A 98 -14.01 -16.25 2.11
CA PRO A 98 -14.08 -15.52 3.37
C PRO A 98 -12.98 -15.88 4.37
N ASN A 99 -12.42 -17.10 4.29
CA ASN A 99 -11.34 -17.56 5.16
C ASN A 99 -9.95 -17.30 4.58
N LYS A 100 -9.87 -16.71 3.38
CA LYS A 100 -8.62 -16.46 2.66
C LYS A 100 -8.37 -14.98 2.40
N LEU A 101 -9.42 -14.21 2.17
CA LEU A 101 -9.32 -12.82 1.73
C LEU A 101 -10.02 -11.87 2.72
N VAL A 102 -9.35 -10.79 3.05
CA VAL A 102 -9.88 -9.64 3.79
C VAL A 102 -9.81 -8.44 2.87
N GLY A 103 -10.87 -7.66 2.75
CA GLY A 103 -10.88 -6.45 1.90
C GLY A 103 -10.74 -5.18 2.72
N LEU A 104 -10.05 -4.19 2.15
CA LEU A 104 -10.04 -2.83 2.63
C LEU A 104 -10.97 -1.98 1.77
N ALA A 105 -11.90 -1.28 2.43
CA ALA A 105 -12.78 -0.31 1.81
C ALA A 105 -11.98 0.87 1.25
N GLN A 106 -12.52 1.55 0.24
CA GLN A 106 -11.95 2.76 -0.31
C GLN A 106 -13.02 3.84 -0.46
N VAL A 107 -12.62 5.07 -0.18
CA VAL A 107 -13.43 6.27 -0.38
C VAL A 107 -12.64 7.27 -1.22
N GLN A 108 -13.28 8.33 -1.67
CA GLN A 108 -12.58 9.47 -2.23
C GLN A 108 -12.04 10.32 -1.07
N GLU A 109 -10.77 10.25 -0.80
CA GLU A 109 -10.13 10.78 0.41
C GLU A 109 -10.40 12.28 0.60
N TRP A 110 -10.37 13.05 -0.49
CA TRP A 110 -10.62 14.51 -0.46
C TRP A 110 -12.09 14.88 -0.20
N ARG A 111 -12.99 13.91 -0.21
CA ARG A 111 -14.42 14.04 0.06
C ARG A 111 -14.91 13.09 1.16
N ALA A 112 -13.99 12.44 1.86
CA ALA A 112 -14.35 11.33 2.75
C ALA A 112 -15.36 11.71 3.84
N GLY A 113 -15.37 12.97 4.28
CA GLY A 113 -16.37 13.49 5.24
C GLY A 113 -17.76 13.79 4.66
N GLU A 114 -17.93 13.73 3.34
CA GLU A 114 -19.23 13.99 2.72
C GLU A 114 -20.21 12.81 2.92
N PRO A 115 -21.54 13.07 3.03
CA PRO A 115 -22.54 12.03 3.30
C PRO A 115 -22.46 10.84 2.33
N GLU A 116 -22.21 11.08 1.06
CA GLU A 116 -22.09 10.05 0.02
C GLU A 116 -20.95 9.08 0.32
N GLN A 117 -19.78 9.60 0.74
CA GLN A 117 -18.62 8.77 1.05
C GLN A 117 -18.78 8.03 2.39
N LEU A 118 -19.45 8.66 3.35
CA LEU A 118 -19.80 8.02 4.63
C LEU A 118 -20.77 6.85 4.41
N ASP A 119 -21.80 7.03 3.58
CA ASP A 119 -22.74 5.97 3.25
C ASP A 119 -22.07 4.85 2.45
N ARG A 120 -21.15 5.19 1.55
CA ARG A 120 -20.33 4.22 0.82
C ARG A 120 -19.48 3.38 1.77
N LEU A 121 -18.76 4.00 2.72
CA LEU A 121 -17.96 3.27 3.71
C LEU A 121 -18.84 2.33 4.56
N LYS A 122 -20.00 2.81 5.02
CA LYS A 122 -20.95 1.97 5.77
C LYS A 122 -21.40 0.76 4.96
N TYR A 123 -21.78 0.96 3.70
CA TYR A 123 -22.20 -0.12 2.81
C TYR A 123 -21.08 -1.16 2.61
N GLN A 124 -19.86 -0.72 2.34
CA GLN A 124 -18.72 -1.59 2.15
C GLN A 124 -18.46 -2.45 3.40
N VAL A 125 -18.48 -1.85 4.59
CA VAL A 125 -18.18 -2.55 5.83
C VAL A 125 -19.34 -3.45 6.27
N LEU A 126 -20.57 -2.92 6.30
CA LEU A 126 -21.72 -3.62 6.90
C LEU A 126 -22.36 -4.63 5.94
N GLU A 127 -22.38 -4.36 4.62
CA GLU A 127 -23.07 -5.18 3.65
C GLU A 127 -22.12 -6.02 2.78
N GLN A 128 -20.94 -5.48 2.44
CA GLN A 128 -19.98 -6.21 1.61
C GLN A 128 -18.93 -6.96 2.43
N GLY A 129 -18.76 -6.64 3.74
CA GLY A 129 -17.90 -7.38 4.65
C GLY A 129 -16.45 -6.92 4.64
N PHE A 130 -16.17 -5.70 4.22
CA PHE A 130 -14.84 -5.10 4.33
C PHE A 130 -14.47 -4.89 5.81
N ARG A 131 -13.20 -5.07 6.17
CA ARG A 131 -12.77 -5.10 7.55
C ARG A 131 -11.73 -4.03 7.92
N GLY A 132 -11.47 -3.10 7.03
CA GLY A 132 -10.59 -1.96 7.20
C GLY A 132 -10.82 -0.96 6.08
N VAL A 133 -10.13 0.16 6.11
CA VAL A 133 -10.15 1.16 5.04
C VAL A 133 -8.73 1.47 4.58
N TYR A 134 -8.54 1.55 3.26
CA TYR A 134 -7.32 2.06 2.64
C TYR A 134 -7.50 3.55 2.40
N PHE A 135 -6.57 4.35 2.89
CA PHE A 135 -6.61 5.80 2.79
C PHE A 135 -5.29 6.34 2.23
N SER A 136 -5.33 6.87 1.02
CA SER A 136 -4.17 7.43 0.35
C SER A 136 -4.22 8.96 0.39
N THR A 137 -3.25 9.57 1.04
CA THR A 137 -3.13 11.03 1.09
C THR A 137 -2.83 11.64 -0.27
N GLY A 138 -2.35 10.83 -1.22
CA GLY A 138 -2.24 11.22 -2.62
C GLY A 138 -3.55 11.71 -3.22
N GLY A 139 -4.71 11.24 -2.73
CA GLY A 139 -6.03 11.71 -3.15
C GLY A 139 -6.24 13.22 -3.00
N PHE A 140 -5.55 13.86 -2.08
CA PHE A 140 -5.67 15.31 -1.87
C PHE A 140 -5.17 16.15 -3.04
N PHE A 141 -4.55 15.55 -4.07
CA PHE A 141 -4.21 16.29 -5.31
C PHE A 141 -5.46 16.87 -6.02
N HIS A 142 -6.64 16.26 -5.83
CA HIS A 142 -7.91 16.75 -6.39
C HIS A 142 -8.33 18.11 -5.82
N VAL A 143 -7.76 18.50 -4.68
CA VAL A 143 -7.95 19.80 -4.03
C VAL A 143 -6.63 20.56 -3.90
N ASP A 144 -5.68 20.31 -4.81
CA ASP A 144 -4.36 20.93 -4.85
C ASP A 144 -3.57 20.83 -3.53
N PHE A 145 -3.79 19.75 -2.76
CA PHE A 145 -3.22 19.58 -1.42
C PHE A 145 -3.51 20.72 -0.44
N ASN A 146 -4.66 21.41 -0.63
CA ASN A 146 -5.11 22.47 0.28
C ASN A 146 -5.76 21.92 1.56
N MET A 147 -5.85 20.59 1.68
CA MET A 147 -6.30 19.89 2.89
C MET A 147 -5.30 18.79 3.26
N GLY A 148 -5.36 18.33 4.49
CA GLY A 148 -4.59 17.20 5.01
C GLY A 148 -5.45 16.33 5.91
N VAL A 149 -4.85 15.30 6.49
CA VAL A 149 -5.57 14.33 7.33
C VAL A 149 -6.20 14.93 8.60
N ASN A 150 -5.72 16.10 9.02
CA ASN A 150 -6.22 16.86 10.16
C ASN A 150 -7.27 17.93 9.78
N ASP A 151 -7.73 17.96 8.51
CA ASP A 151 -8.75 18.91 8.10
C ASP A 151 -10.10 18.58 8.73
N SER A 152 -10.78 19.58 9.28
CA SER A 152 -12.06 19.38 9.98
C SER A 152 -13.19 18.84 9.10
N SER A 153 -13.07 18.96 7.78
CA SER A 153 -14.03 18.34 6.85
C SER A 153 -13.99 16.81 6.91
N LEU A 154 -12.93 16.21 7.47
CA LEU A 154 -12.77 14.77 7.66
C LEU A 154 -13.23 14.27 9.05
N ASP A 155 -13.62 15.14 9.97
CA ASP A 155 -13.99 14.75 11.34
C ASP A 155 -15.11 13.71 11.39
N SER A 156 -16.12 13.84 10.51
CA SER A 156 -17.23 12.88 10.40
C SER A 156 -16.77 11.52 9.89
N PHE A 157 -15.78 11.50 9.00
CA PHE A 157 -15.19 10.27 8.49
C PHE A 157 -14.40 9.55 9.59
N TRP A 158 -13.53 10.24 10.31
CA TRP A 158 -12.76 9.65 11.40
C TRP A 158 -13.66 9.15 12.53
N SER A 159 -14.73 9.89 12.85
CA SER A 159 -15.73 9.45 13.81
C SER A 159 -16.44 8.15 13.37
N LEU A 160 -16.76 8.03 12.08
CA LEU A 160 -17.34 6.82 11.53
C LEU A 160 -16.38 5.63 11.53
N VAL A 161 -15.11 5.85 11.19
CA VAL A 161 -14.06 4.81 11.24
C VAL A 161 -13.92 4.26 12.66
N GLU A 162 -13.93 5.15 13.66
CA GLU A 162 -13.89 4.77 15.08
C GLU A 162 -15.16 4.00 15.50
N GLU A 163 -16.36 4.47 15.10
CA GLU A 163 -17.64 3.80 15.37
C GLU A 163 -17.67 2.38 14.77
N LEU A 164 -17.21 2.23 13.53
CA LEU A 164 -17.13 0.94 12.85
C LEU A 164 -16.01 0.05 13.41
N ASN A 165 -15.13 0.60 14.23
CA ASN A 165 -13.97 -0.09 14.83
C ASN A 165 -13.13 -0.84 13.80
N ILE A 166 -12.80 -0.16 12.69
CA ILE A 166 -12.00 -0.72 11.59
C ILE A 166 -10.63 -0.04 11.53
N PRO A 167 -9.55 -0.78 11.22
CA PRO A 167 -8.23 -0.18 11.04
C PRO A 167 -8.14 0.63 9.75
N VAL A 168 -7.25 1.63 9.77
CA VAL A 168 -6.86 2.43 8.60
C VAL A 168 -5.51 1.96 8.09
N HIS A 169 -5.44 1.62 6.81
CA HIS A 169 -4.21 1.37 6.09
C HIS A 169 -3.83 2.62 5.31
N TRP A 170 -2.78 3.28 5.75
CA TRP A 170 -2.33 4.57 5.24
C TRP A 170 -1.34 4.39 4.10
N TYR A 171 -1.59 5.04 2.97
CA TYR A 171 -0.59 5.21 1.93
C TYR A 171 -0.14 6.67 1.89
N ALA A 172 1.11 6.89 2.28
CA ALA A 172 1.75 8.18 2.37
C ALA A 172 2.72 8.42 1.20
N GLY A 173 2.89 9.66 0.76
CA GLY A 173 3.98 10.05 -0.12
C GLY A 173 3.70 10.00 -1.62
N GLU A 174 2.45 9.98 -2.04
CA GLU A 174 2.06 10.18 -3.44
C GLU A 174 1.96 11.67 -3.81
N TYR A 175 3.08 12.38 -3.81
CA TYR A 175 3.11 13.78 -4.21
C TYR A 175 3.56 13.97 -5.65
N ARG A 176 3.21 15.12 -6.26
CA ARG A 176 3.69 15.55 -7.58
C ARG A 176 5.22 15.53 -7.69
N ASN A 177 5.90 15.63 -6.56
CA ASN A 177 7.35 15.55 -6.48
C ASN A 177 7.72 14.75 -5.21
N PRO A 178 8.13 13.49 -5.32
CA PRO A 178 8.45 12.65 -4.18
C PRO A 178 9.76 13.13 -3.52
N MET A 179 9.67 14.22 -2.77
CA MET A 179 10.78 14.74 -1.98
C MET A 179 10.67 14.24 -0.55
N MET A 180 11.80 13.92 0.04
CA MET A 180 11.88 13.48 1.43
C MET A 180 11.22 14.46 2.40
N GLU A 181 11.39 15.77 2.17
CA GLU A 181 10.81 16.82 3.02
C GLU A 181 9.27 16.78 3.05
N ILE A 182 8.65 16.43 1.92
CA ILE A 182 7.20 16.31 1.81
C ILE A 182 6.74 15.09 2.60
N TYR A 183 7.39 13.96 2.41
CA TYR A 183 7.10 12.73 3.16
C TYR A 183 7.26 12.92 4.67
N LEU A 184 8.31 13.60 5.12
CA LEU A 184 8.52 13.89 6.54
C LEU A 184 7.42 14.79 7.12
N ARG A 185 6.96 15.80 6.38
CA ARG A 185 5.82 16.63 6.81
C ARG A 185 4.54 15.82 6.94
N GLU A 186 4.30 14.93 6.03
CA GLU A 186 3.14 14.04 6.09
C GLU A 186 3.18 13.12 7.31
N LEU A 187 4.35 12.59 7.64
CA LEU A 187 4.52 11.84 8.88
C LEU A 187 4.30 12.70 10.14
N GLU A 188 4.67 13.99 10.11
CA GLU A 188 4.34 14.93 11.20
C GLU A 188 2.81 15.16 11.29
N ASP A 189 2.12 15.28 10.16
CA ASP A 189 0.65 15.40 10.14
C ASP A 189 -0.01 14.13 10.70
N PHE A 190 0.52 12.94 10.41
CA PHE A 190 0.07 11.69 11.02
C PHE A 190 0.36 11.64 12.51
N ASP A 191 1.49 12.14 12.98
CA ASP A 191 1.81 12.18 14.41
C ASP A 191 0.87 13.12 15.18
N ILE A 192 0.44 14.22 14.56
CA ILE A 192 -0.60 15.10 15.11
C ILE A 192 -1.95 14.41 15.13
N TRP A 193 -2.34 13.78 14.02
CA TRP A 193 -3.59 13.04 13.88
C TRP A 193 -3.70 11.89 14.91
N ALA A 194 -2.64 11.13 15.10
CA ALA A 194 -2.58 10.01 16.02
C ALA A 194 -2.87 10.40 17.48
N LYS A 195 -2.51 11.62 17.89
CA LYS A 195 -2.78 12.14 19.23
C LYS A 195 -4.27 12.40 19.49
N SER A 196 -5.01 12.72 18.43
CA SER A 196 -6.45 13.00 18.49
C SER A 196 -7.30 11.74 18.27
N HIS A 197 -6.75 10.69 17.65
CA HIS A 197 -7.46 9.49 17.22
C HIS A 197 -6.82 8.21 17.79
N GLN A 198 -6.59 8.20 19.11
CA GLN A 198 -5.88 7.12 19.81
C GLN A 198 -6.61 5.77 19.78
N ASN A 199 -7.90 5.74 19.44
CA ASN A 199 -8.69 4.51 19.36
C ASN A 199 -8.67 3.87 17.96
N ILE A 200 -8.15 4.58 16.93
CA ILE A 200 -8.10 4.08 15.57
C ILE A 200 -6.78 3.33 15.34
N THR A 201 -6.88 2.04 15.07
CA THR A 201 -5.71 1.23 14.67
C THR A 201 -5.23 1.63 13.28
N SER A 202 -3.94 1.80 13.12
CA SER A 202 -3.32 2.34 11.92
C SER A 202 -2.16 1.47 11.44
N VAL A 203 -2.09 1.24 10.12
CA VAL A 203 -0.99 0.54 9.46
C VAL A 203 -0.41 1.47 8.40
N LEU A 204 0.84 1.85 8.54
CA LEU A 204 1.55 2.60 7.51
C LEU A 204 1.97 1.64 6.39
N THR A 205 1.22 1.63 5.29
CA THR A 205 1.51 0.78 4.13
C THR A 205 2.61 1.40 3.29
N HIS A 206 3.39 0.58 2.58
CA HIS A 206 4.54 1.03 1.77
C HIS A 206 5.56 1.88 2.55
N GLY A 207 5.53 1.87 3.87
CA GLY A 207 6.09 2.91 4.73
C GLY A 207 7.56 3.26 4.48
N LEU A 208 8.37 2.31 4.04
CA LEU A 208 9.79 2.56 3.73
C LEU A 208 10.06 2.76 2.23
N ASN A 209 9.15 2.33 1.34
CA ASN A 209 9.36 2.45 -0.11
C ASN A 209 9.41 3.89 -0.59
N ASN A 210 8.72 4.79 0.11
CA ASN A 210 8.67 6.20 -0.21
C ASN A 210 9.90 6.97 0.31
N ILE A 211 10.74 6.34 1.11
CA ILE A 211 11.97 6.95 1.59
C ILE A 211 13.04 6.81 0.50
N SER A 212 13.01 7.71 -0.47
CA SER A 212 13.95 7.70 -1.59
C SER A 212 15.43 7.71 -1.18
N MET A 213 15.74 8.22 0.02
CA MET A 213 17.09 8.18 0.60
C MET A 213 17.58 6.75 0.90
N LEU A 214 16.68 5.79 1.04
CA LEU A 214 17.05 4.39 1.26
C LEU A 214 17.37 3.68 -0.04
N ARG A 215 16.96 4.24 -1.18
CA ARG A 215 17.24 3.68 -2.50
C ARG A 215 18.64 4.07 -2.95
N GLY A 216 19.39 3.11 -3.47
CA GLY A 216 20.71 3.35 -4.05
C GLY A 216 21.82 3.70 -3.04
N GLN A 217 21.60 3.49 -1.74
CA GLN A 217 22.67 3.63 -0.75
C GLN A 217 23.68 2.50 -0.91
N PRO A 218 25.00 2.79 -0.76
CA PRO A 218 26.01 1.75 -0.75
C PRO A 218 25.74 0.71 0.35
N ASP A 219 26.05 -0.55 0.09
CA ASP A 219 25.89 -1.67 1.04
C ASP A 219 26.57 -1.47 2.41
N SER A 220 27.51 -0.50 2.49
CA SER A 220 28.21 -0.15 3.72
C SER A 220 27.51 0.88 4.60
N VAL A 221 26.43 1.52 4.10
CA VAL A 221 25.74 2.59 4.83
C VAL A 221 24.54 2.01 5.55
N ARG A 222 24.46 2.19 6.87
CA ARG A 222 23.30 1.84 7.68
C ARG A 222 22.20 2.87 7.44
N TYR A 223 20.98 2.43 7.23
CA TYR A 223 19.82 3.31 7.05
C TYR A 223 19.51 4.04 8.36
N GLN A 224 19.24 5.34 8.25
CA GLN A 224 18.74 6.12 9.38
C GLN A 224 17.24 6.28 9.24
N LEU A 225 16.49 5.75 10.21
CA LEU A 225 15.04 5.94 10.27
C LEU A 225 14.74 7.39 10.67
N PRO A 226 13.80 8.06 10.00
CA PRO A 226 13.36 9.40 10.40
C PRO A 226 12.82 9.38 11.84
N GLU A 227 13.22 10.34 12.67
CA GLU A 227 12.76 10.42 14.07
C GLU A 227 11.23 10.51 14.18
N VAL A 228 10.60 11.25 13.28
CA VAL A 228 9.13 11.35 13.24
C VAL A 228 8.47 10.01 12.97
N MET A 229 9.04 9.18 12.09
CA MET A 229 8.54 7.84 11.80
C MET A 229 8.65 6.94 13.05
N VAL A 230 9.80 6.96 13.70
CA VAL A 230 10.01 6.19 14.94
C VAL A 230 9.03 6.63 16.03
N ARG A 231 8.84 7.95 16.20
CA ARG A 231 7.91 8.52 17.16
C ARG A 231 6.47 8.08 16.86
N LEU A 232 6.04 8.16 15.59
CA LEU A 232 4.72 7.74 15.14
C LEU A 232 4.48 6.25 15.41
N LEU A 233 5.42 5.39 15.02
CA LEU A 233 5.31 3.95 15.15
C LEU A 233 5.45 3.44 16.59
N LYS A 234 5.95 4.26 17.51
CA LYS A 234 5.93 3.96 18.95
C LYS A 234 4.54 4.12 19.61
N ASN A 235 3.56 4.77 18.93
CA ASN A 235 2.19 4.74 19.39
C ASN A 235 1.65 3.30 19.35
N GLU A 236 0.91 2.89 20.37
CA GLU A 236 0.42 1.51 20.52
C GLU A 236 -0.40 1.04 19.31
N ASN A 237 -1.21 1.94 18.74
CA ASN A 237 -2.14 1.63 17.65
C ASN A 237 -1.51 1.72 16.25
N TRP A 238 -0.22 2.02 16.13
CA TRP A 238 0.45 2.13 14.84
C TRP A 238 1.36 0.94 14.57
N SER A 239 1.32 0.48 13.32
CA SER A 239 2.17 -0.58 12.78
C SER A 239 2.65 -0.19 11.38
N ILE A 240 3.59 -0.92 10.82
CA ILE A 240 4.14 -0.66 9.49
C ILE A 240 4.16 -1.92 8.64
N GLU A 241 3.68 -1.80 7.41
CA GLU A 241 3.80 -2.82 6.39
C GLU A 241 5.12 -2.65 5.65
N LEU A 242 5.88 -3.72 5.57
CA LEU A 242 7.20 -3.75 4.97
C LEU A 242 7.15 -4.43 3.59
N MET A 243 7.37 -3.64 2.55
CA MET A 243 7.54 -4.11 1.17
C MET A 243 8.99 -3.95 0.73
N LEU A 244 9.93 -4.39 1.56
CA LEU A 244 11.37 -4.16 1.36
C LEU A 244 11.91 -4.79 0.07
N HIS A 245 11.24 -5.80 -0.47
CA HIS A 245 11.57 -6.39 -1.77
C HIS A 245 11.41 -5.38 -2.93
N LEU A 246 10.53 -4.37 -2.80
CA LEU A 246 10.41 -3.30 -3.79
C LEU A 246 11.61 -2.34 -3.75
N MET A 247 12.27 -2.21 -2.60
CA MET A 247 13.52 -1.46 -2.48
C MET A 247 14.69 -2.20 -3.16
N ALA A 248 14.62 -3.53 -3.21
CA ALA A 248 15.61 -4.37 -3.88
C ALA A 248 15.45 -4.39 -5.41
N SER A 249 14.43 -3.74 -5.96
CA SER A 249 14.12 -3.76 -7.40
C SER A 249 15.23 -3.20 -8.30
N ASP A 250 16.15 -2.41 -7.74
CA ASP A 250 17.31 -1.88 -8.45
C ASP A 250 18.46 -2.89 -8.57
N THR A 251 18.39 -3.99 -7.84
CA THR A 251 19.32 -5.11 -7.96
C THR A 251 18.60 -6.28 -8.65
N PRO A 252 18.93 -6.61 -9.91
CA PRO A 252 18.17 -7.55 -10.72
C PRO A 252 18.21 -9.02 -10.26
N TYR A 253 18.96 -9.34 -9.22
CA TYR A 253 19.06 -10.69 -8.66
C TYR A 253 19.24 -10.71 -7.14
N PRO A 254 18.64 -11.66 -6.42
CA PRO A 254 19.10 -11.99 -5.08
C PRO A 254 20.59 -12.41 -5.13
N PRO A 255 21.41 -12.00 -4.16
CA PRO A 255 21.00 -11.54 -2.86
C PRO A 255 20.53 -10.08 -2.89
N TYR A 256 19.44 -9.83 -2.17
CA TYR A 256 19.02 -8.47 -1.84
C TYR A 256 20.20 -7.66 -1.34
N ASN A 257 20.15 -6.33 -1.56
CA ASN A 257 21.09 -5.43 -0.93
C ASN A 257 21.36 -5.87 0.52
N SER A 258 22.63 -6.06 0.87
CA SER A 258 23.07 -6.67 2.13
C SER A 258 22.66 -5.89 3.39
N ASN A 259 22.01 -4.74 3.24
CA ASN A 259 21.61 -3.90 4.38
C ASN A 259 20.10 -3.97 4.69
N LEU A 260 19.28 -4.67 3.91
CA LEU A 260 17.85 -4.78 4.20
C LEU A 260 17.58 -5.63 5.44
N ASP A 261 18.41 -6.64 5.70
CA ASP A 261 18.39 -7.41 6.94
C ASP A 261 18.72 -6.53 8.16
N LYS A 262 19.72 -5.67 8.05
CA LYS A 262 20.07 -4.70 9.10
C LYS A 262 18.97 -3.67 9.31
N LEU A 263 18.28 -3.26 8.26
CA LEU A 263 17.13 -2.37 8.38
C LEU A 263 15.99 -3.03 9.19
N VAL A 264 15.73 -4.31 8.97
CA VAL A 264 14.77 -5.07 9.78
C VAL A 264 15.22 -5.14 11.24
N GLU A 265 16.51 -5.40 11.49
CA GLU A 265 17.09 -5.41 12.83
C GLU A 265 16.93 -4.03 13.53
N ASP A 266 17.22 -2.94 12.82
CA ASP A 266 17.07 -1.57 13.33
C ASP A 266 15.60 -1.25 13.65
N LEU A 267 14.66 -1.63 12.80
CA LEU A 267 13.24 -1.47 13.05
C LEU A 267 12.80 -2.23 14.31
N ILE A 268 13.24 -3.48 14.47
CA ILE A 268 12.92 -4.27 15.67
C ILE A 268 13.45 -3.57 16.93
N ASN A 269 14.68 -3.07 16.89
CA ASN A 269 15.31 -2.42 18.03
C ASN A 269 14.64 -1.08 18.37
N GLU A 270 14.16 -0.33 17.38
CA GLU A 270 13.56 1.00 17.59
C GLU A 270 12.08 0.96 17.95
N ILE A 271 11.29 0.09 17.32
CA ILE A 271 9.82 0.12 17.42
C ILE A 271 9.19 -1.21 17.88
N GLY A 272 9.96 -2.29 17.94
CA GLY A 272 9.47 -3.62 18.31
C GLY A 272 8.99 -4.45 17.13
N ILE A 273 9.11 -5.77 17.27
CA ILE A 273 8.78 -6.74 16.22
C ILE A 273 7.27 -6.84 15.98
N GLU A 274 6.48 -6.59 17.01
CA GLU A 274 5.01 -6.63 16.96
C GLU A 274 4.39 -5.53 16.08
N LYS A 275 5.20 -4.56 15.65
CA LYS A 275 4.81 -3.48 14.76
C LYS A 275 5.02 -3.80 13.28
N LEU A 276 5.79 -4.84 12.98
CA LEU A 276 6.25 -5.13 11.63
C LEU A 276 5.34 -6.15 10.95
N MET A 277 4.90 -5.84 9.74
CA MET A 277 4.07 -6.72 8.91
C MET A 277 4.67 -6.83 7.52
N TRP A 278 4.76 -8.03 6.98
CA TRP A 278 5.12 -8.23 5.58
C TRP A 278 3.94 -7.90 4.66
N GLY A 279 4.21 -7.17 3.58
CA GLY A 279 3.31 -6.97 2.45
C GLY A 279 3.96 -7.36 1.14
N SER A 280 3.19 -7.84 0.19
CA SER A 280 3.71 -8.33 -1.10
C SER A 280 3.63 -7.33 -2.23
N ASP A 281 2.66 -6.42 -2.20
CA ASP A 281 2.26 -5.60 -3.35
C ASP A 281 1.97 -6.46 -4.60
N MET A 282 1.30 -7.62 -4.39
CA MET A 282 0.90 -8.50 -5.49
C MET A 282 -0.27 -7.86 -6.27
N PRO A 283 -0.24 -7.79 -7.59
CA PRO A 283 0.72 -8.41 -8.51
C PRO A 283 1.91 -7.52 -8.88
N CYS A 284 2.04 -6.30 -8.38
CA CYS A 284 3.11 -5.37 -8.73
C CYS A 284 4.52 -5.93 -8.44
N CYS A 285 4.67 -6.69 -7.37
CA CYS A 285 5.95 -7.33 -7.02
C CYS A 285 6.50 -8.21 -8.15
N GLU A 286 5.64 -8.83 -8.95
CA GLU A 286 6.05 -9.72 -10.04
C GLU A 286 6.70 -9.00 -11.24
N ARG A 287 6.82 -7.68 -11.18
CA ARG A 287 7.70 -6.94 -12.11
C ARG A 287 9.18 -7.28 -11.90
N THR A 288 9.54 -7.71 -10.71
CA THR A 288 10.95 -7.91 -10.30
C THR A 288 11.19 -9.25 -9.61
N LEU A 289 10.26 -9.71 -8.78
CA LEU A 289 10.37 -10.91 -7.95
C LEU A 289 9.05 -11.68 -8.00
N SER A 290 9.09 -13.00 -7.85
CA SER A 290 7.86 -13.75 -7.62
C SER A 290 7.26 -13.44 -6.24
N TYR A 291 5.95 -13.68 -6.09
CA TYR A 291 5.26 -13.56 -4.81
C TYR A 291 5.99 -14.31 -3.68
N LYS A 292 6.41 -15.55 -3.94
CA LYS A 292 7.18 -16.37 -2.98
C LYS A 292 8.52 -15.74 -2.62
N GLN A 293 9.22 -15.16 -3.59
CA GLN A 293 10.52 -14.54 -3.33
C GLN A 293 10.41 -13.28 -2.44
N SER A 294 9.27 -12.59 -2.41
CA SER A 294 9.06 -11.45 -1.51
C SER A 294 9.17 -11.81 -0.02
N LEU A 295 8.98 -13.08 0.33
CA LEU A 295 9.15 -13.63 1.68
C LEU A 295 10.58 -14.02 2.04
N VAL A 296 11.47 -14.19 1.05
CA VAL A 296 12.82 -14.73 1.25
C VAL A 296 13.64 -13.86 2.21
N LEU A 297 13.48 -12.54 2.17
CA LEU A 297 14.18 -11.63 3.08
C LEU A 297 13.96 -12.05 4.55
N TYR A 298 12.71 -12.23 4.94
CA TYR A 298 12.35 -12.53 6.34
C TYR A 298 12.59 -14.01 6.69
N LYS A 299 12.30 -14.91 5.77
CA LYS A 299 12.42 -16.36 6.01
C LYS A 299 13.86 -16.86 5.98
N GLU A 300 14.72 -16.28 5.14
CA GLU A 300 16.05 -16.81 4.86
C GLU A 300 17.20 -15.83 5.14
N LYS A 301 17.04 -14.52 4.87
CA LYS A 301 18.14 -13.56 4.96
C LYS A 301 18.30 -12.91 6.33
N CYS A 302 17.21 -12.69 7.04
CA CYS A 302 17.26 -12.22 8.41
C CYS A 302 17.60 -13.38 9.36
N GLU A 303 18.85 -13.86 9.32
CA GLU A 303 19.31 -15.03 10.10
C GLU A 303 19.18 -14.84 11.62
N PHE A 304 19.22 -13.59 12.09
CA PHE A 304 19.06 -13.23 13.50
C PHE A 304 17.64 -13.44 14.04
N LEU A 305 16.62 -13.56 13.18
CA LEU A 305 15.25 -13.81 13.60
C LEU A 305 15.06 -15.25 14.08
N THR A 306 14.39 -15.41 15.22
CA THR A 306 13.84 -16.71 15.64
C THR A 306 12.67 -17.11 14.75
N GLN A 307 12.21 -18.37 14.83
CA GLN A 307 11.04 -18.82 14.07
C GLN A 307 9.79 -18.03 14.49
N ASP A 308 9.55 -17.85 15.79
CA ASP A 308 8.42 -17.08 16.31
C ASP A 308 8.43 -15.63 15.79
N GLN A 309 9.60 -15.03 15.68
CA GLN A 309 9.75 -13.68 15.13
C GLN A 309 9.45 -13.60 13.63
N ARG A 310 9.88 -14.63 12.89
CA ARG A 310 9.52 -14.73 11.46
C ARG A 310 8.01 -14.87 11.27
N ASP A 311 7.39 -15.73 12.08
CA ASP A 311 5.95 -15.96 12.03
C ASP A 311 5.16 -14.70 12.38
N LEU A 312 5.62 -13.90 13.35
CA LEU A 312 5.02 -12.59 13.66
C LEU A 312 5.06 -11.64 12.46
N ILE A 313 6.21 -11.43 11.82
CA ILE A 313 6.35 -10.50 10.69
C ILE A 313 5.56 -11.00 9.47
N THR A 314 5.60 -12.31 9.19
CA THR A 314 5.03 -12.85 7.95
C THR A 314 3.53 -13.19 8.04
N GLY A 315 2.89 -12.95 9.18
CA GLY A 315 1.45 -13.14 9.30
C GLY A 315 0.88 -12.88 10.70
N GLY A 316 1.56 -13.30 11.78
CA GLY A 316 1.00 -13.27 13.12
C GLY A 316 0.60 -11.87 13.63
N ASN A 317 1.32 -10.82 13.23
CA ASN A 317 0.93 -9.45 13.59
C ASN A 317 -0.31 -9.00 12.84
N LEU A 318 -0.43 -9.33 11.55
CA LEU A 318 -1.61 -9.01 10.74
C LEU A 318 -2.84 -9.80 11.21
N GLU A 319 -2.66 -11.05 11.65
CA GLU A 319 -3.75 -11.88 12.18
C GLU A 319 -4.39 -11.28 13.43
N LYS A 320 -3.62 -10.57 14.27
CA LYS A 320 -4.17 -9.85 15.43
C LYS A 320 -5.13 -8.74 15.03
N LEU A 321 -4.91 -8.09 13.87
CA LEU A 321 -5.82 -7.08 13.34
C LEU A 321 -7.07 -7.70 12.71
N TYR A 322 -6.91 -8.85 12.07
CA TYR A 322 -7.96 -9.53 11.32
C TYR A 322 -8.16 -10.97 11.80
N PRO A 323 -8.58 -11.18 13.06
CA PRO A 323 -8.84 -12.53 13.56
C PRO A 323 -9.93 -13.21 12.73
N LEU A 324 -9.87 -14.57 12.65
CA LEU A 324 -10.87 -15.40 11.97
C LEU A 324 -12.24 -15.32 12.62
#